data_1da1cc7a5d9447cbeb18420376fd8881
#
_entry.id   1da1cc7a5d9447cbeb18420376fd8881
#
_cell.length_a   1.000
_cell.length_b   1.000
_cell.length_c   1.000
_cell.angle_alpha   90.00
_cell.angle_beta   90.00
_cell.angle_gamma   90.00
#
_symmetry.space_group_name_H-M   'P 1'
#
loop_
_entity.id
_entity.type
_entity.pdbx_description
1 polymer ?
#
loop_
_entity_poly.entity_id
_entity_poly.type
_entity_poly.pdbx_seq_one_letter_code
_entity_poly.pdbx_strand_id
1 'polypeptide(L)'
;MKYLFGDFETSDSHVNSLCLLEGAFILVDENFNELDRLEVKCRLRPTTIPSIGALLTNNVSVEMLSGANLSHFEAVMMIQKKLKQWEPFVFIGHNIINFDLEVWIRQCYKNLIPDVYQLKKLPNKVMDTLNLARASKIVNENGLKCEVSEKNSYLFKLESLCEQNNITHVNKHTALGDVMSNVKLGQLIKEKTPVVWESGLMTSHKSEADKLINNNLLISHVAYFYGRARLYLLTHVFDHPAYPGWKICFDLRADPLPLFDLGYGELQNAMSKAPKFFRTLKTNKSEILLNHSYAIKDPAYAGFNLEVYTERAKAVKNNQNFKELAARIIADEAGQKRDNIQPELLPEERLYADGFASPKDANIMNLFHEKKDWSDKIKLAESFEDEKYSFFLKVLAYEEAPDKMPKSMYNEIHREFARRLNSMSGDEKWMTFNRFYSELDHYREKFDREGNKEKLDLLDKYDKFVIGIQKKFEVA
;
A
#
# COMPACT_ATOMS: atom_id res chain seq x y z
N MET A 1 22.44 -0.95 -10.86
CA MET A 1 21.27 -0.82 -9.94
C MET A 1 20.54 -2.14 -9.91
N LYS A 2 19.96 -2.57 -8.76
CA LYS A 2 19.14 -3.80 -8.70
C LYS A 2 17.68 -3.41 -8.54
N TYR A 3 16.79 -4.16 -9.19
CA TYR A 3 15.36 -4.05 -9.03
C TYR A 3 14.85 -5.30 -8.32
N LEU A 4 14.02 -5.13 -7.30
CA LEU A 4 13.36 -6.20 -6.59
C LEU A 4 11.86 -6.14 -6.89
N PHE A 5 11.40 -7.02 -7.74
CA PHE A 5 9.97 -7.17 -7.99
C PHE A 5 9.36 -8.06 -6.91
N GLY A 6 8.22 -7.65 -6.37
CA GLY A 6 7.55 -8.39 -5.30
C GLY A 6 6.04 -8.22 -5.32
N ASP A 7 5.37 -9.22 -4.75
CA ASP A 7 3.92 -9.28 -4.62
C ASP A 7 3.52 -10.13 -3.40
N PHE A 8 2.35 -9.86 -2.81
CA PHE A 8 1.82 -10.56 -1.65
C PHE A 8 0.37 -11.01 -1.86
N GLU A 9 0.10 -12.28 -1.55
CA GLU A 9 -1.27 -12.77 -1.39
C GLU A 9 -1.68 -12.80 0.08
N THR A 10 -2.90 -12.36 0.36
CA THR A 10 -3.38 -12.13 1.72
C THR A 10 -4.73 -12.76 1.99
N SER A 11 -5.04 -12.98 3.27
CA SER A 11 -6.30 -13.57 3.71
C SER A 11 -7.50 -12.62 3.65
N ASP A 12 -7.28 -11.32 3.47
CA ASP A 12 -8.30 -10.25 3.44
C ASP A 12 -7.69 -9.00 2.82
N SER A 13 -8.50 -7.99 2.55
CA SER A 13 -8.06 -6.67 2.05
C SER A 13 -7.75 -5.67 3.15
N HIS A 14 -8.19 -5.90 4.40
CA HIS A 14 -8.01 -4.96 5.50
C HIS A 14 -6.62 -5.09 6.14
N VAL A 15 -5.71 -4.17 5.79
CA VAL A 15 -4.26 -4.25 6.10
C VAL A 15 -3.89 -4.42 7.58
N ASN A 16 -4.71 -3.96 8.53
CA ASN A 16 -4.43 -4.11 9.97
C ASN A 16 -4.68 -5.53 10.48
N SER A 17 -5.68 -6.21 9.94
CA SER A 17 -6.16 -7.52 10.42
C SER A 17 -5.77 -8.70 9.54
N LEU A 18 -5.48 -8.48 8.26
CA LEU A 18 -5.12 -9.55 7.34
C LEU A 18 -3.89 -10.36 7.79
N CYS A 19 -3.84 -11.59 7.31
CA CYS A 19 -2.69 -12.49 7.36
C CYS A 19 -2.03 -12.55 5.99
N LEU A 20 -0.70 -12.45 5.93
CA LEU A 20 0.08 -12.80 4.75
C LEU A 20 -0.04 -14.32 4.53
N LEU A 21 -0.31 -14.75 3.32
CA LEU A 21 -0.40 -16.17 2.94
C LEU A 21 0.71 -16.60 1.99
N GLU A 22 1.03 -15.74 1.02
CA GLU A 22 2.10 -15.96 0.05
C GLU A 22 2.87 -14.67 -0.19
N GLY A 23 4.18 -14.76 -0.38
CA GLY A 23 5.03 -13.67 -0.82
C GLY A 23 6.00 -14.17 -1.86
N ALA A 24 6.12 -13.45 -2.98
CA ALA A 24 7.07 -13.77 -4.02
C ALA A 24 7.92 -12.57 -4.39
N PHE A 25 9.17 -12.84 -4.71
CA PHE A 25 10.15 -11.82 -5.04
C PHE A 25 11.11 -12.31 -6.10
N ILE A 26 11.43 -11.46 -7.07
CA ILE A 26 12.47 -11.69 -8.07
C ILE A 26 13.41 -10.49 -8.08
N LEU A 27 14.68 -10.73 -7.76
CA LEU A 27 15.75 -9.77 -7.86
C LEU A 27 16.35 -9.81 -9.27
N VAL A 28 16.39 -8.66 -9.94
CA VAL A 28 16.98 -8.54 -11.28
C VAL A 28 18.03 -7.42 -11.32
N ASP A 29 18.94 -7.50 -12.29
CA ASP A 29 19.86 -6.42 -12.61
C ASP A 29 19.18 -5.30 -13.41
N GLU A 30 19.92 -4.29 -13.81
CA GLU A 30 19.43 -3.15 -14.61
C GLU A 30 18.96 -3.54 -16.03
N ASN A 31 19.35 -4.71 -16.52
CA ASN A 31 18.96 -5.29 -17.80
C ASN A 31 17.81 -6.31 -17.67
N PHE A 32 17.23 -6.45 -16.48
CA PHE A 32 16.19 -7.41 -16.13
C PHE A 32 16.65 -8.89 -16.19
N ASN A 33 17.96 -9.16 -16.10
CA ASN A 33 18.45 -10.51 -15.88
C ASN A 33 18.19 -10.90 -14.42
N GLU A 34 17.58 -12.07 -14.21
CA GLU A 34 17.31 -12.57 -12.86
C GLU A 34 18.62 -12.90 -12.13
N LEU A 35 18.77 -12.38 -10.92
CA LEU A 35 19.91 -12.63 -10.04
C LEU A 35 19.57 -13.62 -8.93
N ASP A 36 18.34 -13.55 -8.40
CA ASP A 36 17.89 -14.40 -7.31
C ASP A 36 16.35 -14.33 -7.20
N ARG A 37 15.73 -15.28 -6.49
CA ARG A 37 14.31 -15.26 -6.19
C ARG A 37 13.99 -15.84 -4.82
N LEU A 38 12.81 -15.51 -4.32
CA LEU A 38 12.21 -16.09 -3.13
C LEU A 38 10.72 -16.29 -3.37
N GLU A 39 10.20 -17.46 -3.06
CA GLU A 39 8.78 -17.75 -2.93
C GLU A 39 8.53 -18.32 -1.53
N VAL A 40 7.57 -17.77 -0.82
CA VAL A 40 7.22 -18.17 0.55
C VAL A 40 5.73 -18.36 0.65
N LYS A 41 5.30 -19.51 1.19
CA LYS A 41 3.89 -19.79 1.54
C LYS A 41 3.83 -20.15 3.01
N CYS A 42 2.83 -19.64 3.71
CA CYS A 42 2.67 -19.92 5.13
C CYS A 42 1.23 -20.27 5.50
N ARG A 43 1.11 -20.92 6.64
CA ARG A 43 -0.20 -21.21 7.24
C ARG A 43 -0.92 -19.94 7.65
N LEU A 44 -2.25 -19.99 7.61
CA LEU A 44 -3.09 -18.95 8.21
C LEU A 44 -2.79 -18.87 9.72
N ARG A 45 -2.73 -17.65 10.25
CA ARG A 45 -2.59 -17.44 11.70
C ARG A 45 -3.78 -18.05 12.44
N PRO A 46 -3.56 -18.74 13.57
CA PRO A 46 -4.65 -19.35 14.36
C PRO A 46 -5.72 -18.37 14.86
N THR A 47 -5.38 -17.08 14.90
CA THR A 47 -6.22 -15.98 15.38
C THR A 47 -6.95 -15.23 14.26
N THR A 48 -6.90 -15.74 13.02
CA THR A 48 -7.45 -15.06 11.84
C THR A 48 -8.51 -15.91 11.14
N ILE A 49 -9.62 -15.29 10.73
CA ILE A 49 -10.61 -15.86 9.81
C ILE A 49 -10.33 -15.24 8.43
N PRO A 50 -10.20 -16.02 7.35
CA PRO A 50 -9.97 -15.48 6.02
C PRO A 50 -11.27 -14.98 5.39
N SER A 51 -11.21 -14.01 4.47
CA SER A 51 -12.31 -13.64 3.58
C SER A 51 -12.44 -14.65 2.44
N ILE A 52 -13.64 -15.10 2.14
CA ILE A 52 -13.91 -15.99 1.00
C ILE A 52 -13.54 -15.29 -0.31
N GLY A 53 -13.84 -14.00 -0.43
CA GLY A 53 -13.47 -13.21 -1.60
C GLY A 53 -11.97 -13.23 -1.87
N ALA A 54 -11.13 -13.06 -0.84
CA ALA A 54 -9.68 -13.13 -0.96
C ALA A 54 -9.21 -14.55 -1.35
N LEU A 55 -9.71 -15.59 -0.67
CA LEU A 55 -9.33 -16.98 -0.97
C LEU A 55 -9.66 -17.38 -2.41
N LEU A 56 -10.82 -16.96 -2.91
CA LEU A 56 -11.24 -17.24 -4.29
C LEU A 56 -10.43 -16.48 -5.33
N THR A 57 -10.05 -15.23 -5.03
CA THR A 57 -9.23 -14.39 -5.92
C THR A 57 -7.82 -14.95 -6.03
N ASN A 58 -7.23 -15.35 -4.90
CA ASN A 58 -5.85 -15.79 -4.79
C ASN A 58 -5.68 -17.30 -5.00
N ASN A 59 -6.75 -18.02 -5.37
CA ASN A 59 -6.77 -19.48 -5.56
C ASN A 59 -6.15 -20.27 -4.38
N VAL A 60 -6.36 -19.80 -3.15
CA VAL A 60 -5.80 -20.40 -1.94
C VAL A 60 -6.58 -21.66 -1.55
N SER A 61 -5.91 -22.78 -1.45
CA SER A 61 -6.54 -24.03 -0.98
C SER A 61 -6.53 -24.16 0.55
N VAL A 62 -7.47 -24.97 1.09
CA VAL A 62 -7.50 -25.28 2.54
C VAL A 62 -6.22 -25.99 2.98
N GLU A 63 -5.65 -26.83 2.11
CA GLU A 63 -4.39 -27.52 2.37
C GLU A 63 -3.24 -26.52 2.59
N MET A 64 -3.23 -25.41 1.85
CA MET A 64 -2.26 -24.34 2.07
C MET A 64 -2.51 -23.62 3.39
N LEU A 65 -3.76 -23.30 3.72
CA LEU A 65 -4.11 -22.57 4.95
C LEU A 65 -3.70 -23.31 6.22
N SER A 66 -3.73 -24.66 6.22
CA SER A 66 -3.44 -25.49 7.39
C SER A 66 -2.11 -26.24 7.31
N GLY A 67 -1.64 -26.59 6.11
CA GLY A 67 -0.54 -27.53 5.87
C GLY A 67 0.73 -26.94 5.29
N ALA A 68 0.79 -25.63 5.04
CA ALA A 68 2.05 -25.02 4.61
C ALA A 68 3.16 -25.24 5.67
N ASN A 69 4.39 -25.44 5.20
CA ASN A 69 5.51 -25.80 6.08
C ASN A 69 5.86 -24.71 7.09
N LEU A 70 5.72 -23.44 6.71
CA LEU A 70 6.06 -22.30 7.55
C LEU A 70 4.85 -21.79 8.31
N SER A 71 5.07 -21.36 9.55
CA SER A 71 4.14 -20.46 10.24
C SER A 71 4.19 -19.08 9.60
N HIS A 72 3.22 -18.24 9.93
CA HIS A 72 3.23 -16.84 9.48
C HIS A 72 4.46 -16.09 9.99
N PHE A 73 4.84 -16.26 11.27
CA PHE A 73 6.02 -15.64 11.85
C PHE A 73 7.31 -16.09 11.15
N GLU A 74 7.48 -17.40 10.90
CA GLU A 74 8.64 -17.95 10.20
C GLU A 74 8.75 -17.38 8.77
N ALA A 75 7.64 -17.27 8.05
CA ALA A 75 7.60 -16.70 6.70
C ALA A 75 8.04 -15.23 6.69
N VAL A 76 7.49 -14.40 7.60
CA VAL A 76 7.88 -12.99 7.73
C VAL A 76 9.37 -12.86 8.04
N MET A 77 9.91 -13.70 8.94
CA MET A 77 11.33 -13.68 9.28
C MET A 77 12.23 -14.13 8.13
N MET A 78 11.78 -15.11 7.33
CA MET A 78 12.49 -15.57 6.12
C MET A 78 12.56 -14.45 5.08
N ILE A 79 11.44 -13.81 4.78
CA ILE A 79 11.37 -12.68 3.85
C ILE A 79 12.29 -11.54 4.34
N GLN A 80 12.15 -11.14 5.60
CA GLN A 80 12.94 -10.05 6.20
C GLN A 80 14.45 -10.30 6.11
N LYS A 81 14.90 -11.54 6.39
CA LYS A 81 16.28 -11.94 6.26
C LYS A 81 16.77 -11.84 4.81
N LYS A 82 15.95 -12.29 3.85
CA LYS A 82 16.31 -12.29 2.43
C LYS A 82 16.37 -10.86 1.86
N LEU A 83 15.42 -10.01 2.26
CA LEU A 83 15.43 -8.59 1.89
C LEU A 83 16.72 -7.90 2.34
N LYS A 84 17.18 -8.13 3.57
CA LYS A 84 18.46 -7.60 4.06
C LYS A 84 19.68 -8.06 3.25
N GLN A 85 19.68 -9.30 2.76
CA GLN A 85 20.76 -9.82 1.92
C GLN A 85 20.81 -9.14 0.55
N TRP A 86 19.66 -8.72 0.03
CA TRP A 86 19.54 -8.16 -1.31
C TRP A 86 19.81 -6.65 -1.40
N GLU A 87 19.75 -5.94 -0.27
CA GLU A 87 20.01 -4.49 -0.23
C GLU A 87 21.34 -4.09 -0.89
N PRO A 88 21.44 -2.94 -1.54
CA PRO A 88 20.36 -1.98 -1.87
C PRO A 88 19.60 -2.38 -3.14
N PHE A 89 18.30 -2.03 -3.20
CA PHE A 89 17.42 -2.27 -4.35
C PHE A 89 16.36 -1.18 -4.51
N VAL A 90 15.72 -1.14 -5.71
CA VAL A 90 14.44 -0.46 -5.92
C VAL A 90 13.35 -1.53 -5.84
N PHE A 91 12.47 -1.45 -4.83
CA PHE A 91 11.34 -2.35 -4.69
C PHE A 91 10.21 -1.95 -5.65
N ILE A 92 9.75 -2.89 -6.45
CA ILE A 92 8.80 -2.65 -7.54
C ILE A 92 7.65 -3.66 -7.45
N GLY A 93 6.42 -3.16 -7.49
CA GLY A 93 5.22 -4.00 -7.60
C GLY A 93 4.13 -3.27 -8.38
N HIS A 94 3.01 -3.93 -8.61
CA HIS A 94 1.86 -3.35 -9.30
C HIS A 94 0.79 -2.92 -8.31
N ASN A 95 0.53 -1.61 -8.18
CA ASN A 95 -0.29 -1.01 -7.12
C ASN A 95 0.30 -1.17 -5.71
N ILE A 96 1.58 -1.42 -5.62
CA ILE A 96 2.31 -1.77 -4.41
C ILE A 96 2.25 -0.67 -3.33
N ILE A 97 2.23 0.59 -3.74
CA ILE A 97 2.23 1.74 -2.82
C ILE A 97 0.94 1.83 -2.01
N ASN A 98 -0.16 1.33 -2.53
CA ASN A 98 -1.45 1.42 -1.87
C ASN A 98 -1.80 0.15 -1.09
N PHE A 99 -1.16 -0.99 -1.37
CA PHE A 99 -1.48 -2.24 -0.72
C PHE A 99 -0.24 -2.99 -0.19
N ASP A 100 0.57 -3.59 -1.03
CA ASP A 100 1.65 -4.52 -0.61
C ASP A 100 2.67 -3.90 0.33
N LEU A 101 3.04 -2.63 0.08
CA LEU A 101 3.95 -1.89 0.94
C LEU A 101 3.34 -1.70 2.35
N GLU A 102 2.06 -1.41 2.44
CA GLU A 102 1.36 -1.28 3.71
C GLU A 102 1.18 -2.66 4.37
N VAL A 103 0.88 -3.70 3.60
CA VAL A 103 0.86 -5.08 4.10
C VAL A 103 2.19 -5.41 4.78
N TRP A 104 3.32 -5.22 4.07
CA TRP A 104 4.64 -5.52 4.63
C TRP A 104 4.97 -4.71 5.88
N ILE A 105 4.70 -3.41 5.87
CA ILE A 105 4.91 -2.53 7.03
C ILE A 105 4.13 -3.04 8.24
N ARG A 106 2.85 -3.47 8.06
CA ARG A 106 2.02 -4.03 9.14
C ARG A 106 2.51 -5.40 9.58
N GLN A 107 3.03 -6.24 8.67
CA GLN A 107 3.65 -7.50 9.08
C GLN A 107 4.90 -7.25 9.92
N CYS A 108 5.78 -6.34 9.52
CA CYS A 108 6.93 -5.95 10.33
C CYS A 108 6.52 -5.47 11.72
N TYR A 109 5.53 -4.59 11.79
CA TYR A 109 5.02 -4.02 13.04
C TYR A 109 4.46 -5.08 14.00
N LYS A 110 3.56 -5.95 13.51
CA LYS A 110 2.95 -7.03 14.31
C LYS A 110 3.94 -8.13 14.72
N ASN A 111 5.02 -8.29 13.96
CA ASN A 111 6.08 -9.27 14.24
C ASN A 111 7.28 -8.66 14.98
N LEU A 112 7.13 -7.48 15.58
CA LEU A 112 8.15 -6.81 16.39
C LEU A 112 9.46 -6.54 15.63
N ILE A 113 9.41 -6.27 14.33
CA ILE A 113 10.58 -5.86 13.55
C ILE A 113 10.75 -4.34 13.69
N PRO A 114 11.86 -3.85 14.30
CA PRO A 114 12.00 -2.42 14.61
C PRO A 114 12.00 -1.52 13.38
N ASP A 115 12.62 -1.96 12.29
CA ASP A 115 12.67 -1.21 11.01
C ASP A 115 11.52 -1.61 10.09
N VAL A 116 10.33 -1.12 10.40
CA VAL A 116 9.11 -1.39 9.61
C VAL A 116 9.18 -0.80 8.18
N TYR A 117 10.05 0.16 7.95
CA TYR A 117 10.16 0.88 6.67
C TYR A 117 11.32 0.40 5.79
N GLN A 118 11.89 -0.76 6.06
CA GLN A 118 13.03 -1.32 5.32
C GLN A 118 12.90 -1.20 3.80
N LEU A 119 11.73 -1.49 3.22
CA LEU A 119 11.52 -1.46 1.77
C LEU A 119 11.62 -0.05 1.15
N LYS A 120 11.33 1.00 1.93
CA LYS A 120 11.30 2.40 1.43
C LYS A 120 12.30 3.34 2.10
N LYS A 121 13.10 2.85 3.02
CA LYS A 121 14.15 3.60 3.72
C LYS A 121 15.46 3.46 2.95
N LEU A 122 16.18 4.55 2.74
CA LEU A 122 17.51 4.49 2.11
C LEU A 122 18.41 3.46 2.80
N PRO A 123 19.16 2.67 2.04
CA PRO A 123 19.46 2.82 0.61
C PRO A 123 18.39 2.24 -0.34
N ASN A 124 17.32 1.62 0.17
CA ASN A 124 16.24 1.08 -0.65
C ASN A 124 15.28 2.19 -1.11
N LYS A 125 14.59 1.93 -2.21
CA LYS A 125 13.65 2.85 -2.85
C LYS A 125 12.41 2.07 -3.30
N VAL A 126 11.32 2.76 -3.66
CA VAL A 126 10.06 2.14 -4.10
C VAL A 126 9.58 2.75 -5.39
N MET A 127 9.11 1.92 -6.31
CA MET A 127 8.51 2.33 -7.58
C MET A 127 7.29 1.46 -7.89
N ASP A 128 6.26 2.03 -8.53
CA ASP A 128 4.97 1.36 -8.76
C ASP A 128 4.68 1.27 -10.26
N THR A 129 4.60 0.04 -10.79
CA THR A 129 4.34 -0.17 -12.23
C THR A 129 2.93 0.28 -12.65
N LEU A 130 1.96 0.36 -11.76
CA LEU A 130 0.66 0.94 -12.07
C LEU A 130 0.77 2.44 -12.38
N ASN A 131 1.54 3.20 -11.59
CA ASN A 131 1.79 4.62 -11.87
C ASN A 131 2.58 4.80 -13.16
N LEU A 132 3.58 3.95 -13.39
CA LEU A 132 4.35 3.95 -14.63
C LEU A 132 3.47 3.63 -15.85
N ALA A 133 2.60 2.62 -15.79
CA ALA A 133 1.71 2.24 -16.89
C ALA A 133 0.75 3.37 -17.25
N ARG A 134 0.17 4.03 -16.24
CA ARG A 134 -0.70 5.21 -16.43
C ARG A 134 0.02 6.36 -17.11
N ALA A 135 1.25 6.63 -16.69
CA ALA A 135 2.08 7.67 -17.29
C ALA A 135 2.55 7.29 -18.70
N SER A 136 2.91 6.03 -18.91
CA SER A 136 3.33 5.53 -20.23
C SER A 136 2.25 5.72 -21.27
N LYS A 137 0.99 5.46 -20.92
CA LYS A 137 -0.15 5.63 -21.82
C LYS A 137 -0.37 7.09 -22.25
N ILE A 138 -0.10 8.04 -21.36
CA ILE A 138 -0.28 9.47 -21.67
C ILE A 138 0.92 10.06 -22.41
N VAL A 139 2.14 9.54 -22.15
CA VAL A 139 3.38 10.00 -22.80
C VAL A 139 3.51 9.44 -24.21
N ASN A 140 3.11 8.20 -24.41
CA ASN A 140 3.12 7.51 -25.69
C ASN A 140 1.88 6.62 -25.83
N GLU A 141 0.86 7.13 -26.51
CA GLU A 141 -0.43 6.43 -26.65
C GLU A 141 -0.30 5.03 -27.28
N ASN A 142 0.70 4.84 -28.15
CA ASN A 142 0.96 3.57 -28.83
C ASN A 142 2.01 2.70 -28.14
N GLY A 143 2.67 3.21 -27.10
CA GLY A 143 3.74 2.52 -26.40
C GLY A 143 3.28 1.36 -25.53
N LEU A 144 2.14 1.54 -24.84
CA LEU A 144 1.51 0.53 -24.00
C LEU A 144 0.05 0.33 -24.43
N LYS A 145 -0.31 -0.88 -24.81
CA LYS A 145 -1.68 -1.24 -25.16
C LYS A 145 -2.48 -1.44 -23.88
N CYS A 146 -3.66 -0.84 -23.82
CA CYS A 146 -4.58 -0.96 -22.68
C CYS A 146 -5.97 -1.31 -23.20
N GLU A 147 -6.64 -2.19 -22.50
CA GLU A 147 -8.05 -2.46 -22.70
C GLU A 147 -8.88 -1.22 -22.35
N VAL A 148 -9.98 -1.02 -23.07
CA VAL A 148 -10.92 0.08 -22.80
C VAL A 148 -12.19 -0.51 -22.23
N SER A 149 -12.60 -0.04 -21.06
CA SER A 149 -13.86 -0.43 -20.43
C SER A 149 -15.08 0.12 -21.18
N GLU A 150 -16.27 -0.42 -20.91
CA GLU A 150 -17.56 0.09 -21.41
C GLU A 150 -17.78 1.58 -21.10
N LYS A 151 -17.19 2.08 -20.02
CA LYS A 151 -17.22 3.50 -19.60
C LYS A 151 -16.15 4.36 -20.29
N ASN A 152 -15.51 3.85 -21.34
CA ASN A 152 -14.45 4.52 -22.10
C ASN A 152 -13.26 4.95 -21.19
N SER A 153 -12.88 4.07 -20.26
CA SER A 153 -11.72 4.24 -19.36
C SER A 153 -10.70 3.15 -19.63
N TYR A 154 -9.41 3.48 -19.63
CA TYR A 154 -8.35 2.48 -19.73
C TYR A 154 -8.27 1.62 -18.48
N LEU A 155 -8.16 0.30 -18.67
CA LEU A 155 -7.91 -0.66 -17.61
C LEU A 155 -6.40 -0.87 -17.43
N PHE A 156 -5.93 -0.73 -16.19
CA PHE A 156 -4.52 -0.88 -15.83
C PHE A 156 -4.30 -2.04 -14.84
N LYS A 157 -5.20 -3.03 -14.82
CA LYS A 157 -4.96 -4.28 -14.08
C LYS A 157 -3.80 -5.02 -14.72
N LEU A 158 -2.93 -5.64 -13.92
CA LEU A 158 -1.75 -6.37 -14.40
C LEU A 158 -2.12 -7.41 -15.45
N GLU A 159 -3.15 -8.21 -15.18
CA GLU A 159 -3.66 -9.23 -16.08
C GLU A 159 -4.05 -8.66 -17.46
N SER A 160 -4.89 -7.60 -17.49
CA SER A 160 -5.32 -6.95 -18.71
C SER A 160 -4.14 -6.33 -19.49
N LEU A 161 -3.20 -5.68 -18.77
CA LEU A 161 -1.99 -5.15 -19.40
C LEU A 161 -1.14 -6.25 -20.02
N CYS A 162 -1.00 -7.39 -19.37
CA CYS A 162 -0.26 -8.54 -19.90
C CYS A 162 -0.90 -9.08 -21.17
N GLU A 163 -2.21 -9.31 -21.16
CA GLU A 163 -2.96 -9.80 -22.34
C GLU A 163 -2.82 -8.86 -23.54
N GLN A 164 -3.03 -7.56 -23.33
CA GLN A 164 -2.98 -6.56 -24.41
C GLN A 164 -1.58 -6.40 -25.01
N ASN A 165 -0.53 -6.69 -24.24
CA ASN A 165 0.86 -6.52 -24.68
C ASN A 165 1.59 -7.84 -24.96
N ASN A 166 0.86 -8.97 -25.11
CA ASN A 166 1.41 -10.30 -25.37
C ASN A 166 2.45 -10.77 -24.34
N ILE A 167 2.28 -10.36 -23.08
CA ILE A 167 3.07 -10.85 -21.97
C ILE A 167 2.39 -12.14 -21.46
N THR A 168 3.11 -13.26 -21.52
CA THR A 168 2.60 -14.52 -20.98
C THR A 168 2.45 -14.42 -19.47
N HIS A 169 1.22 -14.52 -18.99
CA HIS A 169 0.89 -14.54 -17.56
C HIS A 169 0.72 -16.01 -17.15
N VAL A 170 1.77 -16.59 -16.61
CA VAL A 170 1.77 -17.98 -16.14
C VAL A 170 1.27 -18.02 -14.69
N ASN A 171 0.39 -18.97 -14.37
CA ASN A 171 -0.16 -19.13 -13.01
C ASN A 171 -0.77 -17.84 -12.45
N LYS A 172 -1.77 -17.31 -13.16
CA LYS A 172 -2.54 -16.12 -12.72
C LYS A 172 -2.99 -16.26 -11.27
N HIS A 173 -2.92 -15.16 -10.52
CA HIS A 173 -3.31 -15.08 -9.11
C HIS A 173 -2.46 -16.01 -8.20
N THR A 174 -1.19 -16.14 -8.49
CA THR A 174 -0.16 -16.57 -7.55
C THR A 174 0.86 -15.45 -7.47
N ALA A 175 1.39 -15.17 -6.28
CA ALA A 175 2.35 -14.09 -6.11
C ALA A 175 3.54 -14.21 -7.07
N LEU A 176 4.07 -15.42 -7.31
CA LEU A 176 5.18 -15.62 -8.25
C LEU A 176 4.77 -15.36 -9.71
N GLY A 177 3.57 -15.79 -10.14
CA GLY A 177 3.05 -15.53 -11.48
C GLY A 177 2.89 -14.04 -11.77
N ASP A 178 2.37 -13.31 -10.80
CA ASP A 178 2.17 -11.86 -10.88
C ASP A 178 3.50 -11.12 -10.87
N VAL A 179 4.47 -11.52 -10.05
CA VAL A 179 5.84 -10.96 -10.06
C VAL A 179 6.53 -11.17 -11.40
N MET A 180 6.49 -12.41 -11.97
CA MET A 180 7.09 -12.70 -13.28
C MET A 180 6.49 -11.83 -14.39
N SER A 181 5.18 -11.65 -14.37
CA SER A 181 4.45 -10.81 -15.30
C SER A 181 4.82 -9.34 -15.14
N ASN A 182 4.96 -8.89 -13.90
CA ASN A 182 5.33 -7.51 -13.59
C ASN A 182 6.79 -7.19 -13.98
N VAL A 183 7.73 -8.14 -13.89
CA VAL A 183 9.09 -7.99 -14.44
C VAL A 183 9.03 -7.69 -15.93
N LYS A 184 8.23 -8.46 -16.69
CA LYS A 184 8.07 -8.25 -18.14
C LYS A 184 7.38 -6.92 -18.47
N LEU A 185 6.37 -6.54 -17.69
CA LEU A 185 5.71 -5.23 -17.83
C LEU A 185 6.69 -4.08 -17.57
N GLY A 186 7.50 -4.18 -16.50
CA GLY A 186 8.53 -3.20 -16.19
C GLY A 186 9.57 -3.05 -17.31
N GLN A 187 10.01 -4.18 -17.89
CA GLN A 187 10.92 -4.20 -19.04
C GLN A 187 10.29 -3.51 -20.25
N LEU A 188 9.02 -3.81 -20.58
CA LEU A 188 8.29 -3.18 -21.68
C LEU A 188 8.14 -1.67 -21.48
N ILE A 189 7.79 -1.23 -20.27
CA ILE A 189 7.67 0.20 -19.95
C ILE A 189 9.01 0.91 -20.14
N LYS A 190 10.10 0.33 -19.64
CA LYS A 190 11.45 0.91 -19.81
C LYS A 190 11.84 1.01 -21.28
N GLU A 191 11.49 0.03 -22.10
CA GLU A 191 11.77 0.02 -23.54
C GLU A 191 10.91 1.06 -24.30
N LYS A 192 9.60 1.08 -24.07
CA LYS A 192 8.66 1.90 -24.86
C LYS A 192 8.55 3.35 -24.40
N THR A 193 8.78 3.60 -23.11
CA THR A 193 8.67 4.92 -22.48
C THR A 193 9.79 5.15 -21.46
N PRO A 194 11.07 5.19 -21.90
CA PRO A 194 12.22 5.31 -21.00
C PRO A 194 12.13 6.54 -20.08
N VAL A 195 11.61 7.66 -20.57
CA VAL A 195 11.43 8.88 -19.76
C VAL A 195 10.50 8.67 -18.56
N VAL A 196 9.48 7.81 -18.68
CA VAL A 196 8.57 7.46 -17.57
C VAL A 196 9.29 6.58 -16.56
N TRP A 197 10.07 5.61 -17.03
CA TRP A 197 10.89 4.75 -16.16
C TRP A 197 11.91 5.58 -15.37
N GLU A 198 12.63 6.48 -16.02
CA GLU A 198 13.60 7.40 -15.40
C GLU A 198 12.93 8.32 -14.38
N SER A 199 11.75 8.87 -14.71
CA SER A 199 10.96 9.66 -13.76
C SER A 199 10.60 8.83 -12.52
N GLY A 200 10.14 7.59 -12.70
CA GLY A 200 9.86 6.68 -11.59
C GLY A 200 11.09 6.45 -10.71
N LEU A 201 12.27 6.28 -11.30
CA LEU A 201 13.53 6.15 -10.56
C LEU A 201 13.89 7.44 -9.79
N MET A 202 13.70 8.61 -10.39
CA MET A 202 13.97 9.91 -9.75
C MET A 202 13.00 10.19 -8.59
N THR A 203 11.78 9.67 -8.62
CA THR A 203 10.77 9.88 -7.58
C THR A 203 10.60 8.69 -6.63
N SER A 204 11.42 7.65 -6.77
CA SER A 204 11.35 6.40 -6.00
C SER A 204 11.68 6.56 -4.51
N HIS A 205 12.24 7.70 -4.10
CA HIS A 205 12.45 8.07 -2.71
C HIS A 205 11.96 9.50 -2.45
N LYS A 206 11.31 9.69 -1.29
CA LYS A 206 10.70 10.98 -0.90
C LYS A 206 11.63 12.19 -0.98
N SER A 207 12.90 12.05 -0.60
CA SER A 207 13.85 13.18 -0.62
C SER A 207 14.28 13.55 -2.03
N GLU A 208 14.29 12.61 -2.96
CA GLU A 208 14.62 12.87 -4.36
C GLU A 208 13.44 13.54 -5.07
N ALA A 209 12.21 13.05 -4.82
CA ALA A 209 10.99 13.70 -5.29
C ALA A 209 10.86 15.14 -4.73
N ASP A 210 11.16 15.35 -3.45
CA ASP A 210 11.18 16.66 -2.81
C ASP A 210 12.15 17.63 -3.49
N LYS A 211 13.38 17.21 -3.73
CA LYS A 211 14.39 18.00 -4.43
C LYS A 211 13.95 18.36 -5.86
N LEU A 212 13.37 17.39 -6.58
CA LEU A 212 12.90 17.61 -7.94
C LEU A 212 11.79 18.66 -7.98
N ILE A 213 10.83 18.60 -7.06
CA ILE A 213 9.71 19.54 -6.95
C ILE A 213 10.22 20.95 -6.58
N ASN A 214 11.13 21.05 -5.62
CA ASN A 214 11.63 22.34 -5.13
C ASN A 214 12.55 23.06 -6.12
N ASN A 215 13.33 22.29 -6.89
CA ASN A 215 14.33 22.84 -7.81
C ASN A 215 13.76 23.24 -9.19
N ASN A 216 12.52 22.85 -9.49
CA ASN A 216 11.90 23.19 -10.76
C ASN A 216 10.77 24.21 -10.58
N LEU A 217 10.82 25.27 -11.39
CA LEU A 217 9.75 26.26 -11.41
C LEU A 217 8.45 25.66 -11.97
N LEU A 218 8.57 24.85 -13.01
CA LEU A 218 7.49 24.20 -13.74
C LEU A 218 7.74 22.71 -13.81
N ILE A 219 6.73 21.91 -13.46
CA ILE A 219 6.77 20.45 -13.55
C ILE A 219 5.49 19.92 -14.19
N SER A 220 5.61 18.89 -15.00
CA SER A 220 4.45 18.10 -15.44
C SER A 220 4.20 16.96 -14.46
N HIS A 221 3.00 16.86 -13.95
CA HIS A 221 2.56 15.77 -13.07
C HIS A 221 1.53 14.90 -13.77
N VAL A 222 1.73 13.57 -13.74
CA VAL A 222 0.74 12.61 -14.22
C VAL A 222 -0.14 12.19 -13.05
N ALA A 223 -1.41 12.53 -13.13
CA ALA A 223 -2.42 12.13 -12.14
C ALA A 223 -3.49 11.26 -12.78
N TYR A 224 -4.14 10.40 -11.99
CA TYR A 224 -5.19 9.50 -12.44
C TYR A 224 -6.47 9.72 -11.64
N PHE A 225 -7.53 10.16 -12.32
CA PHE A 225 -8.85 10.41 -11.73
C PHE A 225 -9.96 9.95 -12.66
N TYR A 226 -11.01 9.37 -12.09
CA TYR A 226 -12.21 8.96 -12.82
C TYR A 226 -11.88 8.13 -14.07
N GLY A 227 -10.99 7.15 -13.92
CA GLY A 227 -10.63 6.22 -14.99
C GLY A 227 -9.71 6.80 -16.08
N ARG A 228 -9.17 8.00 -15.92
CA ARG A 228 -8.30 8.65 -16.91
C ARG A 228 -7.03 9.22 -16.31
N ALA A 229 -5.91 8.98 -17.00
CA ALA A 229 -4.68 9.72 -16.73
C ALA A 229 -4.79 11.14 -17.29
N ARG A 230 -4.18 12.10 -16.60
CA ARG A 230 -4.17 13.52 -16.99
C ARG A 230 -2.81 14.12 -16.67
N LEU A 231 -2.39 15.04 -17.53
CA LEU A 231 -1.22 15.88 -17.28
C LEU A 231 -1.63 17.20 -16.62
N TYR A 232 -0.85 17.60 -15.63
CA TYR A 232 -0.96 18.90 -14.97
C TYR A 232 0.35 19.63 -15.06
N LEU A 233 0.33 20.89 -15.47
CA LEU A 233 1.46 21.81 -15.38
C LEU A 233 1.39 22.53 -14.05
N LEU A 234 2.34 22.25 -13.18
CA LEU A 234 2.32 22.67 -11.79
C LEU A 234 3.51 23.53 -11.42
N THR A 235 3.32 24.43 -10.45
CA THR A 235 4.40 25.05 -9.69
C THR A 235 4.20 24.76 -8.19
N HIS A 236 5.28 24.44 -7.47
CA HIS A 236 5.26 24.29 -6.02
C HIS A 236 5.03 25.64 -5.34
N VAL A 237 4.11 25.68 -4.37
CA VAL A 237 3.73 26.90 -3.64
C VAL A 237 4.24 26.87 -2.20
N PHE A 238 3.88 25.83 -1.43
CA PHE A 238 4.33 25.61 -0.05
C PHE A 238 4.16 24.13 0.34
N ASP A 239 4.82 23.76 1.44
CA ASP A 239 4.69 22.43 2.02
C ASP A 239 3.40 22.33 2.84
N HIS A 240 2.73 21.19 2.80
CA HIS A 240 1.47 20.99 3.51
C HIS A 240 1.67 21.16 5.02
N PRO A 241 0.92 22.06 5.69
CA PRO A 241 1.19 22.43 7.09
C PRO A 241 0.99 21.27 8.09
N ALA A 242 0.15 20.28 7.76
CA ALA A 242 -0.18 19.18 8.65
C ALA A 242 0.44 17.82 8.25
N TYR A 243 0.88 17.66 7.00
CA TYR A 243 1.34 16.36 6.48
C TYR A 243 2.75 16.47 5.89
N PRO A 244 3.79 16.03 6.63
CA PRO A 244 5.17 16.07 6.14
C PRO A 244 5.33 15.29 4.82
N GLY A 245 6.04 15.90 3.86
CA GLY A 245 6.27 15.30 2.54
C GLY A 245 5.12 15.47 1.55
N TRP A 246 4.06 16.19 1.92
CA TRP A 246 3.03 16.63 0.98
C TRP A 246 3.34 18.04 0.50
N LYS A 247 3.27 18.25 -0.83
CA LYS A 247 3.55 19.53 -1.48
C LYS A 247 2.28 20.10 -2.06
N ILE A 248 1.94 21.33 -1.71
CA ILE A 248 0.85 22.06 -2.33
C ILE A 248 1.37 22.77 -3.57
N CYS A 249 0.82 22.40 -4.71
CA CYS A 249 1.19 22.92 -6.02
C CYS A 249 0.00 23.66 -6.65
N PHE A 250 0.29 24.66 -7.46
CA PHE A 250 -0.73 25.42 -8.21
C PHE A 250 -0.80 24.91 -9.65
N ASP A 251 -1.99 24.64 -10.14
CA ASP A 251 -2.29 24.26 -11.53
C ASP A 251 -2.30 25.52 -12.39
N LEU A 252 -1.32 25.66 -13.26
CA LEU A 252 -1.08 26.86 -14.06
C LEU A 252 -2.11 27.12 -15.16
N ARG A 253 -3.09 26.23 -15.36
CA ARG A 253 -4.27 26.56 -16.18
C ARG A 253 -5.06 27.72 -15.58
N ALA A 254 -5.15 27.78 -14.27
CA ALA A 254 -5.81 28.87 -13.59
C ALA A 254 -4.96 30.14 -13.64
N ASP A 255 -5.62 31.30 -13.82
CA ASP A 255 -4.99 32.58 -13.61
C ASP A 255 -4.93 32.86 -12.10
N PRO A 256 -3.75 33.07 -11.51
CA PRO A 256 -3.63 33.34 -10.09
C PRO A 256 -4.00 34.77 -9.70
N LEU A 257 -3.92 35.75 -10.61
CA LEU A 257 -4.08 37.17 -10.28
C LEU A 257 -5.41 37.49 -9.57
N PRO A 258 -6.57 36.99 -10.05
CA PRO A 258 -7.84 37.25 -9.39
C PRO A 258 -7.97 36.62 -8.00
N LEU A 259 -7.09 35.67 -7.66
CA LEU A 259 -7.11 34.97 -6.35
C LEU A 259 -6.34 35.74 -5.28
N PHE A 260 -5.45 36.65 -5.65
CA PHE A 260 -4.56 37.36 -4.73
C PHE A 260 -5.26 38.39 -3.84
N ASP A 261 -6.38 38.92 -4.30
CA ASP A 261 -7.15 39.94 -3.60
C ASP A 261 -8.29 39.33 -2.75
N LEU A 262 -8.47 38.01 -2.77
CA LEU A 262 -9.53 37.31 -2.03
C LEU A 262 -9.23 37.26 -0.54
N GLY A 263 -10.25 37.53 0.28
CA GLY A 263 -10.24 37.27 1.71
C GLY A 263 -10.33 35.78 2.04
N TYR A 264 -10.19 35.43 3.34
CA TYR A 264 -10.19 34.05 3.82
C TYR A 264 -11.37 33.22 3.32
N GLY A 265 -12.61 33.70 3.56
CA GLY A 265 -13.81 32.94 3.18
C GLY A 265 -14.00 32.81 1.66
N GLU A 266 -13.63 33.87 0.92
CA GLU A 266 -13.72 33.86 -0.54
C GLU A 266 -12.71 32.90 -1.16
N LEU A 267 -11.44 32.89 -0.67
CA LEU A 267 -10.42 31.98 -1.12
C LEU A 267 -10.78 30.54 -0.75
N GLN A 268 -11.24 30.28 0.47
CA GLN A 268 -11.71 28.95 0.89
C GLN A 268 -12.83 28.43 -0.03
N ASN A 269 -13.82 29.29 -0.33
CA ASN A 269 -14.89 28.96 -1.27
C ASN A 269 -14.35 28.68 -2.69
N ALA A 270 -13.39 29.47 -3.19
CA ALA A 270 -12.73 29.22 -4.47
C ALA A 270 -11.96 27.91 -4.48
N MET A 271 -11.22 27.59 -3.41
CA MET A 271 -10.50 26.32 -3.24
C MET A 271 -11.44 25.10 -3.18
N SER A 272 -12.66 25.26 -2.68
CA SER A 272 -13.65 24.17 -2.59
C SER A 272 -14.25 23.79 -3.94
N LYS A 273 -14.31 24.70 -4.91
CA LYS A 273 -14.98 24.53 -6.21
C LYS A 273 -14.11 23.82 -7.24
N ALA A 274 -14.77 23.17 -8.22
CA ALA A 274 -14.10 22.65 -9.42
C ALA A 274 -14.12 23.72 -10.53
N PRO A 275 -13.09 23.78 -11.39
CA PRO A 275 -11.86 22.97 -11.34
C PRO A 275 -10.91 23.40 -10.22
N LYS A 276 -10.34 22.44 -9.50
CA LYS A 276 -9.36 22.73 -8.44
C LYS A 276 -8.09 23.31 -9.03
N PHE A 277 -7.63 24.43 -8.48
CA PHE A 277 -6.36 25.05 -8.86
C PHE A 277 -5.20 24.67 -7.92
N PHE A 278 -5.48 24.19 -6.70
CA PHE A 278 -4.46 23.52 -5.89
C PHE A 278 -4.46 22.01 -6.11
N ARG A 279 -3.27 21.46 -6.19
CA ARG A 279 -2.97 20.02 -6.30
C ARG A 279 -1.99 19.62 -5.23
N THR A 280 -2.22 18.48 -4.60
CA THR A 280 -1.29 17.92 -3.61
C THR A 280 -0.44 16.85 -4.27
N LEU A 281 0.88 17.02 -4.28
CA LEU A 281 1.85 16.00 -4.62
C LEU A 281 2.35 15.33 -3.33
N LYS A 282 2.37 14.00 -3.32
CA LYS A 282 2.79 13.21 -2.16
C LYS A 282 4.14 12.58 -2.46
N THR A 283 5.23 13.15 -1.95
CA THR A 283 6.58 12.71 -2.26
C THR A 283 6.88 11.24 -1.90
N ASN A 284 6.06 10.63 -1.05
CA ASN A 284 6.17 9.23 -0.63
C ASN A 284 5.26 8.26 -1.41
N LYS A 285 4.65 8.70 -2.52
CA LYS A 285 3.72 7.89 -3.34
C LYS A 285 4.24 7.61 -4.76
N SER A 286 5.56 7.76 -4.99
CA SER A 286 6.18 7.50 -6.30
C SER A 286 5.42 8.18 -7.45
N GLU A 287 5.13 9.48 -7.27
CA GLU A 287 4.45 10.31 -8.27
C GLU A 287 5.29 10.41 -9.54
N ILE A 288 4.69 10.35 -10.71
CA ILE A 288 5.41 10.51 -11.96
C ILE A 288 5.47 11.98 -12.34
N LEU A 289 6.68 12.53 -12.27
CA LEU A 289 6.99 13.92 -12.53
C LEU A 289 7.87 14.04 -13.79
N LEU A 290 7.39 14.76 -14.78
CA LEU A 290 8.04 14.92 -16.08
C LEU A 290 8.46 16.37 -16.31
N ASN A 291 9.28 16.58 -17.31
CA ASN A 291 9.60 17.93 -17.79
C ASN A 291 8.30 18.68 -18.16
N HIS A 292 8.26 19.98 -17.90
CA HIS A 292 7.10 20.84 -18.19
C HIS A 292 6.60 20.75 -19.64
N SER A 293 7.48 20.45 -20.59
CA SER A 293 7.14 20.32 -22.01
C SER A 293 6.10 19.25 -22.32
N TYR A 294 5.93 18.25 -21.43
CA TYR A 294 4.89 17.22 -21.61
C TYR A 294 3.50 17.77 -21.36
N ALA A 295 3.29 18.52 -20.27
CA ALA A 295 2.00 19.13 -19.99
C ALA A 295 1.65 20.24 -20.98
N ILE A 296 2.62 21.03 -21.43
CA ILE A 296 2.38 22.12 -22.40
C ILE A 296 1.87 21.59 -23.74
N LYS A 297 2.23 20.37 -24.12
CA LYS A 297 1.71 19.72 -25.34
C LYS A 297 0.29 19.17 -25.18
N ASP A 298 -0.20 19.05 -23.96
CA ASP A 298 -1.57 18.59 -23.70
C ASP A 298 -2.58 19.68 -24.14
N PRO A 299 -3.67 19.30 -24.85
CA PRO A 299 -4.69 20.23 -25.28
C PRO A 299 -5.25 21.14 -24.18
N ALA A 300 -5.26 20.67 -22.92
CA ALA A 300 -5.69 21.47 -21.78
C ALA A 300 -4.82 22.71 -21.50
N TYR A 301 -3.60 22.77 -22.07
CA TYR A 301 -2.64 23.86 -21.94
C TYR A 301 -2.34 24.58 -23.27
N ALA A 302 -3.06 24.26 -24.36
CA ALA A 302 -2.81 24.83 -25.68
C ALA A 302 -3.19 26.33 -25.79
N GLY A 303 -3.89 26.88 -24.78
CA GLY A 303 -4.42 28.28 -24.82
C GLY A 303 -3.34 29.37 -24.63
N PHE A 304 -2.15 29.01 -24.10
CA PHE A 304 -1.11 29.98 -23.78
C PHE A 304 0.28 29.43 -24.09
N ASN A 305 1.26 30.33 -24.28
CA ASN A 305 2.67 29.96 -24.46
C ASN A 305 3.37 29.72 -23.10
N LEU A 306 4.59 29.21 -23.12
CA LEU A 306 5.41 28.93 -21.94
C LEU A 306 5.65 30.17 -21.06
N GLU A 307 5.76 31.34 -21.68
CA GLU A 307 6.02 32.60 -20.98
C GLU A 307 4.87 32.93 -20.00
N VAL A 308 3.61 32.82 -20.44
CA VAL A 308 2.44 33.05 -19.58
C VAL A 308 2.43 32.09 -18.37
N TYR A 309 2.72 30.81 -18.57
CA TYR A 309 2.78 29.86 -17.46
C TYR A 309 3.97 30.15 -16.52
N THR A 310 5.09 30.61 -17.06
CA THR A 310 6.25 31.04 -16.28
C THR A 310 5.92 32.25 -15.41
N GLU A 311 5.24 33.25 -15.96
CA GLU A 311 4.83 34.42 -15.21
C GLU A 311 3.78 34.10 -14.12
N ARG A 312 2.80 33.25 -14.42
CA ARG A 312 1.86 32.73 -13.41
C ARG A 312 2.59 32.03 -12.27
N ALA A 313 3.55 31.15 -12.58
CA ALA A 313 4.33 30.45 -11.58
C ALA A 313 5.15 31.40 -10.68
N LYS A 314 5.81 32.40 -11.28
CA LYS A 314 6.53 33.45 -10.54
C LYS A 314 5.59 34.28 -9.66
N ALA A 315 4.43 34.68 -10.19
CA ALA A 315 3.43 35.45 -9.46
C ALA A 315 2.96 34.68 -8.20
N VAL A 316 2.62 33.39 -8.32
CA VAL A 316 2.23 32.55 -7.18
C VAL A 316 3.37 32.39 -6.18
N LYS A 317 4.60 32.13 -6.65
CA LYS A 317 5.75 31.96 -5.76
C LYS A 317 6.11 33.22 -4.98
N ASN A 318 5.93 34.39 -5.58
CA ASN A 318 6.33 35.67 -5.00
C ASN A 318 5.24 36.31 -4.12
N ASN A 319 3.97 35.90 -4.24
CA ASN A 319 2.90 36.44 -3.42
C ASN A 319 2.83 35.72 -2.04
N GLN A 320 3.51 36.32 -1.06
CA GLN A 320 3.62 35.75 0.28
C GLN A 320 2.26 35.73 0.99
N ASN A 321 1.46 36.82 0.86
CA ASN A 321 0.14 36.90 1.50
C ASN A 321 -0.80 35.80 1.02
N PHE A 322 -0.82 35.54 -0.29
CA PHE A 322 -1.62 34.45 -0.86
C PHE A 322 -1.20 33.07 -0.33
N LYS A 323 0.13 32.81 -0.26
CA LYS A 323 0.65 31.55 0.27
C LYS A 323 0.28 31.34 1.74
N GLU A 324 0.44 32.35 2.58
CA GLU A 324 0.12 32.28 4.01
C GLU A 324 -1.39 32.08 4.23
N LEU A 325 -2.22 32.79 3.48
CA LEU A 325 -3.68 32.65 3.56
C LEU A 325 -4.13 31.24 3.13
N ALA A 326 -3.62 30.72 2.01
CA ALA A 326 -3.93 29.39 1.52
C ALA A 326 -3.42 28.30 2.49
N ALA A 327 -2.21 28.46 3.03
CA ALA A 327 -1.65 27.53 4.01
C ALA A 327 -2.48 27.48 5.29
N ARG A 328 -2.98 28.63 5.77
CA ARG A 328 -3.87 28.71 6.92
C ARG A 328 -5.19 27.97 6.67
N ILE A 329 -5.83 28.19 5.52
CA ILE A 329 -7.08 27.49 5.15
C ILE A 329 -6.86 25.96 5.17
N ILE A 330 -5.77 25.49 4.55
CA ILE A 330 -5.45 24.06 4.51
C ILE A 330 -5.14 23.48 5.90
N ALA A 331 -4.49 24.27 6.77
CA ALA A 331 -4.22 23.88 8.14
C ALA A 331 -5.50 23.73 8.97
N ASP A 332 -6.42 24.68 8.83
CA ASP A 332 -7.72 24.67 9.53
C ASP A 332 -8.58 23.47 9.09
N GLU A 333 -8.62 23.19 7.78
CA GLU A 333 -9.31 22.00 7.24
C GLU A 333 -8.69 20.67 7.74
N ALA A 334 -7.38 20.62 7.87
CA ALA A 334 -6.69 19.44 8.39
C ALA A 334 -6.93 19.26 9.90
N GLY A 335 -7.00 20.36 10.66
CA GLY A 335 -7.36 20.37 12.08
C GLY A 335 -8.75 19.80 12.32
N GLN A 336 -9.76 20.32 11.62
CA GLN A 336 -11.15 19.84 11.70
C GLN A 336 -11.28 18.33 11.41
N LYS A 337 -10.50 17.79 10.46
CA LYS A 337 -10.50 16.36 10.18
C LYS A 337 -9.90 15.52 11.31
N ARG A 338 -8.90 16.03 12.02
CA ARG A 338 -8.29 15.33 13.17
C ARG A 338 -9.24 15.26 14.36
N ASP A 339 -9.96 16.33 14.64
CA ASP A 339 -10.88 16.42 15.79
C ASP A 339 -12.08 15.46 15.64
N ASN A 340 -12.41 15.07 14.43
CA ASN A 340 -13.49 14.13 14.12
C ASN A 340 -13.08 12.64 14.19
N ILE A 341 -11.82 12.32 14.48
CA ILE A 341 -11.32 10.94 14.55
C ILE A 341 -11.09 10.59 16.03
N GLN A 342 -12.02 9.87 16.65
CA GLN A 342 -11.75 9.14 17.89
C GLN A 342 -12.62 7.88 18.07
N PRO A 343 -12.31 6.73 17.46
CA PRO A 343 -12.55 5.48 18.13
C PRO A 343 -11.31 5.05 18.91
N GLU A 344 -11.49 4.30 19.97
CA GLU A 344 -10.43 3.56 20.63
C GLU A 344 -9.73 2.64 19.62
N LEU A 345 -8.47 2.94 19.30
CA LEU A 345 -7.72 2.20 18.29
C LEU A 345 -7.20 0.88 18.88
N LEU A 346 -7.35 -0.20 18.15
CA LEU A 346 -6.70 -1.47 18.47
C LEU A 346 -5.18 -1.37 18.33
N PRO A 347 -4.39 -2.20 19.04
CA PRO A 347 -2.92 -2.19 18.92
C PRO A 347 -2.44 -2.23 17.47
N GLU A 348 -3.08 -3.00 16.60
CA GLU A 348 -2.75 -3.15 15.19
C GLU A 348 -2.98 -1.88 14.35
N GLU A 349 -3.86 -1.00 14.79
CA GLU A 349 -4.20 0.26 14.12
C GLU A 349 -3.29 1.42 14.54
N ARG A 350 -2.56 1.28 15.65
CA ARG A 350 -1.82 2.36 16.31
C ARG A 350 -0.47 2.70 15.68
N LEU A 351 -0.05 2.02 14.61
CA LEU A 351 1.25 2.23 13.97
C LEU A 351 1.53 3.71 13.60
N TYR A 352 0.54 4.42 13.09
CA TYR A 352 0.68 5.82 12.67
C TYR A 352 0.11 6.82 13.69
N ALA A 353 -0.59 6.35 14.72
CA ALA A 353 -1.20 7.21 15.74
C ALA A 353 -0.20 7.61 16.83
N ASP A 354 0.62 6.65 17.29
CA ASP A 354 1.46 6.81 18.48
C ASP A 354 2.95 7.11 18.17
N GLY A 355 3.29 7.18 16.88
CA GLY A 355 4.69 7.33 16.46
C GLY A 355 5.49 6.03 16.47
N PHE A 356 6.82 6.18 16.43
CA PHE A 356 7.74 5.04 16.39
C PHE A 356 7.99 4.45 17.78
N ALA A 357 8.49 3.21 17.82
CA ALA A 357 8.96 2.58 19.04
C ALA A 357 10.04 3.43 19.72
N SER A 358 10.00 3.50 21.05
CA SER A 358 11.07 4.11 21.83
C SER A 358 12.40 3.36 21.59
N PRO A 359 13.55 3.99 21.82
CA PRO A 359 14.84 3.28 21.75
C PRO A 359 14.89 2.04 22.64
N LYS A 360 14.21 2.07 23.78
CA LYS A 360 14.12 0.93 24.69
C LYS A 360 13.29 -0.18 24.10
N ASP A 361 12.09 0.11 23.57
CA ASP A 361 11.23 -0.88 22.93
C ASP A 361 11.89 -1.48 21.69
N ALA A 362 12.54 -0.65 20.86
CA ALA A 362 13.31 -1.13 19.72
C ALA A 362 14.44 -2.10 20.12
N ASN A 363 15.12 -1.84 21.24
CA ASN A 363 16.13 -2.76 21.78
C ASN A 363 15.52 -4.07 22.27
N ILE A 364 14.35 -4.03 22.92
CA ILE A 364 13.63 -5.24 23.35
C ILE A 364 13.19 -6.07 22.13
N MET A 365 12.72 -5.43 21.04
CA MET A 365 12.42 -6.12 19.78
C MET A 365 13.65 -6.83 19.22
N ASN A 366 14.82 -6.19 19.22
CA ASN A 366 16.05 -6.84 18.80
C ASN A 366 16.39 -8.06 19.67
N LEU A 367 16.33 -7.91 21.01
CA LEU A 367 16.52 -9.02 21.94
C LEU A 367 15.53 -10.16 21.72
N PHE A 368 14.26 -9.85 21.40
CA PHE A 368 13.26 -10.84 21.05
C PHE A 368 13.69 -11.69 19.85
N HIS A 369 14.23 -11.06 18.80
CA HIS A 369 14.68 -11.78 17.60
C HIS A 369 16.01 -12.54 17.81
N GLU A 370 16.87 -12.11 18.71
CA GLU A 370 18.13 -12.78 19.06
C GLU A 370 17.91 -14.06 19.87
N LYS A 371 16.89 -14.08 20.75
CA LYS A 371 16.57 -15.26 21.56
C LYS A 371 15.99 -16.37 20.68
N LYS A 372 16.43 -17.61 20.95
CA LYS A 372 15.95 -18.80 20.23
C LYS A 372 14.77 -19.48 20.92
N ASP A 373 14.80 -19.56 22.24
CA ASP A 373 13.77 -20.23 23.03
C ASP A 373 12.58 -19.29 23.32
N TRP A 374 11.37 -19.82 23.11
CA TRP A 374 10.14 -19.04 23.32
C TRP A 374 9.90 -18.72 24.81
N SER A 375 10.35 -19.58 25.74
CA SER A 375 10.24 -19.27 27.17
C SER A 375 11.04 -18.00 27.55
N ASP A 376 12.18 -17.77 26.87
CA ASP A 376 12.97 -16.55 27.10
C ASP A 376 12.40 -15.33 26.34
N LYS A 377 11.78 -15.55 25.17
CA LYS A 377 11.07 -14.51 24.45
C LYS A 377 9.88 -13.98 25.26
N ILE A 378 9.07 -14.87 25.82
CA ILE A 378 7.85 -14.55 26.59
C ILE A 378 8.17 -13.63 27.78
N LYS A 379 9.28 -13.85 28.47
CA LYS A 379 9.72 -13.01 29.61
C LYS A 379 9.91 -11.53 29.24
N LEU A 380 10.17 -11.23 27.97
CA LEU A 380 10.32 -9.84 27.49
C LEU A 380 9.00 -9.06 27.43
N ALA A 381 7.85 -9.74 27.50
CA ALA A 381 6.55 -9.08 27.34
C ALA A 381 6.34 -7.95 28.35
N GLU A 382 6.80 -8.13 29.60
CA GLU A 382 6.67 -7.14 30.68
C GLU A 382 7.71 -6.03 30.64
N SER A 383 8.69 -6.11 29.73
CA SER A 383 9.79 -5.16 29.62
C SER A 383 9.49 -3.97 28.70
N PHE A 384 8.48 -4.11 27.82
CA PHE A 384 8.07 -3.04 26.91
C PHE A 384 7.47 -1.84 27.68
N GLU A 385 7.78 -0.63 27.19
CA GLU A 385 7.18 0.61 27.69
C GLU A 385 5.77 0.82 27.10
N ASP A 386 5.59 0.47 25.84
CA ASP A 386 4.29 0.57 25.16
C ASP A 386 3.59 -0.79 25.15
N GLU A 387 2.41 -0.83 25.76
CA GLU A 387 1.58 -2.05 25.91
C GLU A 387 1.25 -2.74 24.59
N LYS A 388 1.19 -2.00 23.47
CA LYS A 388 0.91 -2.61 22.16
C LYS A 388 1.99 -3.61 21.73
N TYR A 389 3.26 -3.37 22.06
CA TYR A 389 4.34 -4.31 21.75
C TYR A 389 4.34 -5.52 22.68
N SER A 390 4.00 -5.32 23.95
CA SER A 390 3.72 -6.42 24.87
C SER A 390 2.59 -7.32 24.35
N PHE A 391 1.50 -6.70 23.88
CA PHE A 391 0.38 -7.41 23.26
C PHE A 391 0.83 -8.22 22.04
N PHE A 392 1.59 -7.63 21.11
CA PHE A 392 2.08 -8.37 19.94
C PHE A 392 2.98 -9.54 20.31
N LEU A 393 3.85 -9.38 21.30
CA LEU A 393 4.67 -10.49 21.78
C LEU A 393 3.82 -11.63 22.33
N LYS A 394 2.81 -11.31 23.16
CA LYS A 394 1.87 -12.29 23.72
C LYS A 394 1.09 -13.01 22.59
N VAL A 395 0.65 -12.29 21.56
CA VAL A 395 -0.03 -12.87 20.38
C VAL A 395 0.91 -13.81 19.63
N LEU A 396 2.15 -13.40 19.35
CA LEU A 396 3.14 -14.26 18.71
C LEU A 396 3.42 -15.53 19.53
N ALA A 397 3.56 -15.40 20.85
CA ALA A 397 3.73 -16.55 21.74
C ALA A 397 2.51 -17.49 21.73
N TYR A 398 1.30 -16.94 21.71
CA TYR A 398 0.05 -17.70 21.61
C TYR A 398 -0.04 -18.51 20.30
N GLU A 399 0.47 -17.96 19.19
CA GLU A 399 0.43 -18.60 17.89
C GLU A 399 1.56 -19.62 17.67
N GLU A 400 2.77 -19.35 18.18
CA GLU A 400 3.98 -20.10 17.88
C GLU A 400 4.36 -21.12 18.98
N ALA A 401 4.03 -20.82 20.24
CA ALA A 401 4.44 -21.62 21.39
C ALA A 401 3.44 -21.56 22.55
N PRO A 402 2.15 -21.91 22.32
CA PRO A 402 1.10 -21.82 23.34
C PRO A 402 1.38 -22.66 24.57
N ASP A 403 2.07 -23.78 24.41
CA ASP A 403 2.46 -24.69 25.48
C ASP A 403 3.51 -24.11 26.43
N LYS A 404 4.26 -23.09 26.02
CA LYS A 404 5.28 -22.41 26.84
C LYS A 404 4.72 -21.17 27.55
N MET A 405 3.49 -20.78 27.24
CA MET A 405 2.90 -19.60 27.87
C MET A 405 2.41 -19.87 29.29
N PRO A 406 2.56 -18.89 30.22
CA PRO A 406 1.83 -18.90 31.47
C PRO A 406 0.31 -18.99 31.19
N LYS A 407 -0.40 -19.81 31.95
CA LYS A 407 -1.83 -20.05 31.74
C LYS A 407 -2.68 -18.76 31.78
N SER A 408 -2.31 -17.81 32.64
CA SER A 408 -2.97 -16.50 32.72
C SER A 408 -2.83 -15.71 31.42
N MET A 409 -1.62 -15.64 30.86
CA MET A 409 -1.30 -14.94 29.61
C MET A 409 -1.99 -15.64 28.42
N TYR A 410 -1.98 -16.96 28.35
CA TYR A 410 -2.71 -17.73 27.35
C TYR A 410 -4.21 -17.40 27.37
N ASN A 411 -4.83 -17.44 28.57
CA ASN A 411 -6.25 -17.16 28.73
C ASN A 411 -6.61 -15.71 28.41
N GLU A 412 -5.72 -14.75 28.66
CA GLU A 412 -5.90 -13.34 28.30
C GLU A 412 -6.05 -13.20 26.78
N ILE A 413 -5.08 -13.71 26.03
CA ILE A 413 -5.08 -13.62 24.56
C ILE A 413 -6.22 -14.43 23.95
N HIS A 414 -6.46 -15.63 24.45
CA HIS A 414 -7.55 -16.48 23.98
C HIS A 414 -8.92 -15.80 24.11
N ARG A 415 -9.21 -15.21 25.28
CA ARG A 415 -10.47 -14.47 25.52
C ARG A 415 -10.60 -13.26 24.62
N GLU A 416 -9.50 -12.53 24.39
CA GLU A 416 -9.53 -11.35 23.51
C GLU A 416 -9.87 -11.76 22.06
N PHE A 417 -9.24 -12.82 21.51
CA PHE A 417 -9.59 -13.29 20.19
C PHE A 417 -10.97 -13.96 20.13
N ALA A 418 -11.38 -14.70 21.15
CA ALA A 418 -12.74 -15.24 21.22
C ALA A 418 -13.79 -14.11 21.16
N ARG A 419 -13.59 -13.02 21.91
CA ARG A 419 -14.45 -11.83 21.87
C ARG A 419 -14.48 -11.19 20.47
N ARG A 420 -13.29 -11.01 19.83
CA ARG A 420 -13.19 -10.38 18.51
C ARG A 420 -13.86 -11.23 17.42
N LEU A 421 -13.52 -12.51 17.36
CA LEU A 421 -13.99 -13.40 16.29
C LEU A 421 -15.48 -13.72 16.37
N ASN A 422 -16.06 -13.72 17.57
CA ASN A 422 -17.50 -13.93 17.79
C ASN A 422 -18.32 -12.63 17.81
N SER A 423 -17.71 -11.47 17.50
CA SER A 423 -18.47 -10.21 17.42
C SER A 423 -19.58 -10.28 16.38
N MET A 424 -20.76 -9.83 16.77
CA MET A 424 -21.95 -9.73 15.92
C MET A 424 -22.15 -8.33 15.35
N SER A 425 -21.27 -7.38 15.67
CA SER A 425 -21.27 -6.03 15.10
C SER A 425 -20.99 -6.11 13.59
N GLY A 426 -21.73 -5.34 12.79
CA GLY A 426 -21.47 -5.20 11.35
C GLY A 426 -20.31 -4.26 11.03
N ASP A 427 -19.82 -3.48 12.00
CA ASP A 427 -18.85 -2.40 11.82
C ASP A 427 -17.39 -2.83 12.08
N GLU A 428 -17.16 -4.12 12.37
CA GLU A 428 -15.83 -4.63 12.65
C GLU A 428 -14.90 -4.53 11.45
N LYS A 429 -13.66 -4.09 11.70
CA LYS A 429 -12.63 -3.94 10.66
C LYS A 429 -11.86 -5.23 10.38
N TRP A 430 -12.19 -6.32 11.03
CA TRP A 430 -11.64 -7.66 10.83
C TRP A 430 -12.72 -8.64 10.46
N MET A 431 -12.34 -9.79 9.92
CA MET A 431 -13.27 -10.87 9.62
C MET A 431 -13.74 -11.52 10.92
N THR A 432 -15.07 -11.62 11.09
CA THR A 432 -15.74 -12.36 12.19
C THR A 432 -16.41 -13.62 11.63
N PHE A 433 -16.80 -14.57 12.49
CA PHE A 433 -17.56 -15.74 12.05
C PHE A 433 -18.86 -15.32 11.36
N ASN A 434 -19.57 -14.34 11.91
CA ASN A 434 -20.82 -13.84 11.31
C ASN A 434 -20.60 -13.30 9.89
N ARG A 435 -19.55 -12.49 9.67
CA ARG A 435 -19.22 -11.97 8.34
C ARG A 435 -18.77 -13.06 7.38
N PHE A 436 -17.97 -14.02 7.85
CA PHE A 436 -17.55 -15.16 7.05
C PHE A 436 -18.74 -15.95 6.53
N TYR A 437 -19.71 -16.31 7.41
CA TYR A 437 -20.91 -17.04 6.99
C TYR A 437 -21.79 -16.23 6.05
N SER A 438 -21.90 -14.92 6.25
CA SER A 438 -22.59 -14.04 5.28
C SER A 438 -21.95 -14.02 3.90
N GLU A 439 -20.61 -13.98 3.84
CA GLU A 439 -19.89 -14.12 2.57
C GLU A 439 -20.08 -15.52 1.95
N LEU A 440 -20.03 -16.57 2.77
CA LEU A 440 -20.21 -17.95 2.35
C LEU A 440 -21.56 -18.15 1.67
N ASP A 441 -22.64 -17.67 2.28
CA ASP A 441 -24.00 -17.75 1.74
C ASP A 441 -24.12 -16.97 0.42
N HIS A 442 -23.55 -15.75 0.38
CA HIS A 442 -23.51 -14.95 -0.85
C HIS A 442 -22.83 -15.67 -2.00
N TYR A 443 -21.66 -16.27 -1.78
CA TYR A 443 -20.93 -16.98 -2.82
C TYR A 443 -21.57 -18.33 -3.18
N ARG A 444 -22.20 -19.03 -2.23
CA ARG A 444 -22.99 -20.23 -2.50
C ARG A 444 -24.16 -19.93 -3.44
N GLU A 445 -24.95 -18.89 -3.15
CA GLU A 445 -26.04 -18.45 -4.03
C GLU A 445 -25.55 -18.06 -5.44
N LYS A 446 -24.40 -17.38 -5.51
CA LYS A 446 -23.81 -16.98 -6.79
C LYS A 446 -23.42 -18.20 -7.62
N PHE A 447 -22.65 -19.12 -7.06
CA PHE A 447 -22.12 -20.28 -7.79
C PHE A 447 -23.19 -21.34 -8.06
N ASP A 448 -24.23 -21.43 -7.23
CA ASP A 448 -25.40 -22.26 -7.52
C ASP A 448 -26.14 -21.75 -8.76
N ARG A 449 -26.40 -20.44 -8.85
CA ARG A 449 -26.98 -19.81 -10.06
C ARG A 449 -26.11 -20.00 -11.31
N GLU A 450 -24.79 -20.00 -11.16
CA GLU A 450 -23.83 -20.25 -12.25
C GLU A 450 -23.68 -21.75 -12.59
N GLY A 451 -24.23 -22.66 -11.77
CA GLY A 451 -24.05 -24.11 -11.91
C GLY A 451 -22.60 -24.58 -11.68
N ASN A 452 -21.80 -23.81 -10.95
CA ASN A 452 -20.36 -24.05 -10.75
C ASN A 452 -20.11 -24.97 -9.56
N LYS A 453 -20.22 -26.29 -9.79
CA LYS A 453 -20.03 -27.30 -8.75
C LYS A 453 -18.65 -27.31 -8.09
N GLU A 454 -17.59 -27.07 -8.89
CA GLU A 454 -16.21 -27.04 -8.38
C GLU A 454 -16.03 -25.97 -7.31
N LYS A 455 -16.56 -24.77 -7.57
CA LYS A 455 -16.52 -23.67 -6.59
C LYS A 455 -17.40 -23.93 -5.38
N LEU A 456 -18.54 -24.58 -5.55
CA LEU A 456 -19.39 -24.99 -4.42
C LEU A 456 -18.65 -25.99 -3.51
N ASP A 457 -17.99 -27.00 -4.09
CA ASP A 457 -17.17 -27.96 -3.33
C ASP A 457 -16.01 -27.28 -2.57
N LEU A 458 -15.41 -26.24 -3.19
CA LEU A 458 -14.38 -25.45 -2.54
C LEU A 458 -14.92 -24.64 -1.34
N LEU A 459 -16.10 -24.03 -1.49
CA LEU A 459 -16.77 -23.33 -0.39
C LEU A 459 -17.08 -24.27 0.79
N ASP A 460 -17.49 -25.52 0.54
CA ASP A 460 -17.72 -26.51 1.59
C ASP A 460 -16.45 -26.91 2.33
N LYS A 461 -15.29 -26.88 1.64
CA LYS A 461 -13.98 -27.08 2.30
C LYS A 461 -13.63 -25.90 3.19
N TYR A 462 -13.84 -24.65 2.73
CA TYR A 462 -13.61 -23.46 3.54
C TYR A 462 -14.52 -23.43 4.77
N ASP A 463 -15.81 -23.79 4.64
CA ASP A 463 -16.76 -23.91 5.73
C ASP A 463 -16.26 -24.88 6.82
N LYS A 464 -15.90 -26.10 6.43
CA LYS A 464 -15.35 -27.11 7.36
C LYS A 464 -14.08 -26.63 8.06
N PHE A 465 -13.20 -25.91 7.35
CA PHE A 465 -11.97 -25.35 7.89
C PHE A 465 -12.29 -24.30 8.98
N VAL A 466 -13.20 -23.35 8.68
CA VAL A 466 -13.57 -22.29 9.62
C VAL A 466 -14.37 -22.81 10.80
N ILE A 467 -15.22 -23.82 10.64
CA ILE A 467 -15.86 -24.55 11.76
C ILE A 467 -14.78 -25.10 12.73
N GLY A 468 -13.66 -25.59 12.19
CA GLY A 468 -12.52 -26.04 13.02
C GLY A 468 -11.88 -24.90 13.83
N ILE A 469 -11.82 -23.69 13.27
CA ILE A 469 -11.36 -22.49 14.00
C ILE A 469 -12.40 -22.10 15.05
N GLN A 470 -13.69 -22.06 14.69
CA GLN A 470 -14.77 -21.64 15.57
C GLN A 470 -14.83 -22.48 16.85
N LYS A 471 -14.70 -23.80 16.74
CA LYS A 471 -14.67 -24.71 17.90
C LYS A 471 -13.58 -24.38 18.92
N LYS A 472 -12.47 -23.78 18.51
CA LYS A 472 -11.38 -23.34 19.41
C LYS A 472 -11.76 -22.08 20.19
N PHE A 473 -12.63 -21.25 19.65
CA PHE A 473 -13.04 -19.95 20.19
C PHE A 473 -14.53 -19.95 20.65
N GLU A 474 -15.18 -21.09 20.71
CA GLU A 474 -16.50 -21.19 21.34
C GLU A 474 -16.41 -20.74 22.78
N VAL A 475 -17.23 -19.75 23.14
CA VAL A 475 -17.35 -19.28 24.52
C VAL A 475 -18.14 -20.35 25.28
N ALA A 476 -17.47 -20.99 26.25
CA ALA A 476 -18.13 -21.95 27.13
C ALA A 476 -19.13 -21.25 28.06
#